data_e3a6389fbfdceab14f071869f36159a3
#
_entry.id   e3a6389fbfdceab14f071869f36159a3
#
_cell.length_a   1.000
_cell.length_b   1.000
_cell.length_c   1.000
_cell.angle_alpha   90.00
_cell.angle_beta   90.00
_cell.angle_gamma   90.00
#
_symmetry.space_group_name_H-M   'P 1'
#
loop_
_entity.id
_entity.type
_entity.pdbx_description
1 polymer ?
#
loop_
_entity_poly.entity_id
_entity_poly.type
_entity_poly.pdbx_seq_one_letter_code
_entity_poly.pdbx_strand_id
1 'polypeptide(L)'
;MIKSNDYFASLVQDDAHIPLFEAALCIAQDDEHLLDLTACLTDIDKFAVRLKRRLHADIAPIPKLRLLNNFFYQELGFSGNFNDYYNPDNSYLHKVLSTRRGIPISLAVIYMELAQQVGLEVKGISFPGHFLMKLSIKTGDIILDPFNGASLSREEIEERLEPYFVNGRNPDDPPLASYLANATERHILVRMLRNLKAVYAEEPHWKEFLSVQQKLVILLPDEIEERRDRGLAYANLDCPNAALQDIEAYLAQCPQATDAELLRMRLPELRAASRKIN
;
A
#
# COMPACT_ATOMS: atom_id res chain seq x y z
N MET A 1 -4.01 7.53 -25.54
CA MET A 1 -3.44 7.56 -24.18
C MET A 1 -4.10 6.44 -23.39
N ILE A 2 -3.34 5.48 -22.84
CA ILE A 2 -3.87 4.42 -21.98
C ILE A 2 -4.40 5.11 -20.71
N LYS A 3 -5.61 4.76 -20.27
CA LYS A 3 -6.13 5.30 -18.99
C LYS A 3 -5.28 4.79 -17.83
N SER A 4 -5.10 5.60 -16.81
CA SER A 4 -4.30 5.26 -15.61
C SER A 4 -4.68 3.91 -15.01
N ASN A 5 -5.97 3.65 -14.85
CA ASN A 5 -6.46 2.39 -14.29
C ASN A 5 -6.22 1.18 -15.20
N ASP A 6 -6.23 1.36 -16.54
CA ASP A 6 -5.92 0.26 -17.48
C ASP A 6 -4.43 -0.12 -17.39
N TYR A 7 -3.55 0.88 -17.22
CA TYR A 7 -2.13 0.63 -17.01
C TYR A 7 -1.87 -0.07 -15.67
N PHE A 8 -2.45 0.45 -14.59
CA PHE A 8 -2.36 -0.21 -13.29
C PHE A 8 -2.86 -1.66 -13.33
N ALA A 9 -4.02 -1.90 -13.96
CA ALA A 9 -4.58 -3.24 -14.12
C ALA A 9 -3.62 -4.18 -14.86
N SER A 10 -2.93 -3.69 -15.90
CA SER A 10 -1.94 -4.48 -16.64
C SER A 10 -0.72 -4.88 -15.79
N LEU A 11 -0.28 -4.01 -14.86
CA LEU A 11 0.85 -4.28 -13.97
C LEU A 11 0.52 -5.34 -12.91
N VAL A 12 -0.75 -5.42 -12.49
CA VAL A 12 -1.19 -6.31 -11.39
C VAL A 12 -1.95 -7.56 -11.88
N GLN A 13 -1.91 -7.85 -13.17
CA GLN A 13 -2.63 -8.96 -13.78
C GLN A 13 -2.07 -10.32 -13.35
N ASP A 14 -0.76 -10.43 -13.18
CA ASP A 14 -0.06 -11.66 -12.80
C ASP A 14 0.60 -11.49 -11.43
N ASP A 15 0.08 -12.18 -10.41
CA ASP A 15 0.59 -12.12 -9.04
C ASP A 15 2.05 -12.54 -8.89
N ALA A 16 2.55 -13.39 -9.78
CA ALA A 16 3.92 -13.85 -9.73
C ALA A 16 4.94 -12.78 -10.17
N HIS A 17 4.48 -11.75 -10.90
CA HIS A 17 5.36 -10.78 -11.56
C HIS A 17 4.90 -9.33 -11.40
N ILE A 18 4.27 -8.96 -10.28
CA ILE A 18 3.88 -7.57 -10.01
C ILE A 18 5.14 -6.71 -9.81
N PRO A 19 5.41 -5.69 -10.65
CA PRO A 19 6.48 -4.72 -10.41
C PRO A 19 6.04 -3.75 -9.30
N LEU A 20 6.26 -4.14 -8.05
CA LEU A 20 5.69 -3.49 -6.86
C LEU A 20 5.94 -1.98 -6.84
N PHE A 21 7.18 -1.53 -7.08
CA PHE A 21 7.53 -0.12 -7.00
C PHE A 21 6.79 0.70 -8.07
N GLU A 22 6.73 0.22 -9.32
CA GLU A 22 6.04 0.88 -10.42
C GLU A 22 4.52 0.89 -10.20
N ALA A 23 3.92 -0.24 -9.78
CA ALA A 23 2.50 -0.33 -9.46
C ALA A 23 2.12 0.62 -8.30
N ALA A 24 2.98 0.74 -7.28
CA ALA A 24 2.78 1.67 -6.18
C ALA A 24 2.91 3.14 -6.58
N LEU A 25 3.78 3.49 -7.55
CA LEU A 25 3.81 4.82 -8.16
C LEU A 25 2.50 5.17 -8.87
N CYS A 26 1.89 4.20 -9.56
CA CYS A 26 0.62 4.40 -10.26
C CYS A 26 -0.57 4.70 -9.32
N ILE A 27 -0.43 4.51 -8.00
CA ILE A 27 -1.48 4.89 -7.04
C ILE A 27 -1.79 6.39 -7.11
N ALA A 28 -0.78 7.23 -7.31
CA ALA A 28 -0.92 8.69 -7.39
C ALA A 28 -1.32 9.23 -8.78
N GLN A 29 -1.32 8.40 -9.81
CA GLN A 29 -1.41 8.87 -11.21
C GLN A 29 -2.74 9.56 -11.57
N ASP A 30 -3.82 9.24 -10.86
CA ASP A 30 -5.14 9.87 -11.12
C ASP A 30 -5.26 11.25 -10.46
N ASP A 31 -4.56 11.45 -9.34
CA ASP A 31 -4.62 12.68 -8.56
C ASP A 31 -3.62 13.72 -9.09
N GLU A 32 -2.49 13.26 -9.64
CA GLU A 32 -1.47 14.10 -10.25
C GLU A 32 -1.30 13.77 -11.75
N HIS A 33 -2.10 14.38 -12.59
CA HIS A 33 -2.07 14.21 -14.06
C HIS A 33 -0.71 14.52 -14.72
N LEU A 34 0.19 15.19 -14.00
CA LEU A 34 1.55 15.53 -14.44
C LEU A 34 2.61 14.63 -13.82
N LEU A 35 2.23 13.56 -13.11
CA LEU A 35 3.20 12.63 -12.54
C LEU A 35 4.02 11.94 -13.63
N ASP A 36 5.30 12.25 -13.69
CA ASP A 36 6.25 11.59 -14.56
C ASP A 36 6.79 10.32 -13.89
N LEU A 37 6.14 9.18 -14.19
CA LEU A 37 6.57 7.86 -13.69
C LEU A 37 8.01 7.55 -14.09
N THR A 38 8.40 7.93 -15.32
CA THR A 38 9.76 7.68 -15.86
C THR A 38 10.81 8.44 -15.05
N ALA A 39 10.50 9.67 -14.63
CA ALA A 39 11.40 10.43 -13.75
C ALA A 39 11.57 9.74 -12.39
N CYS A 40 10.49 9.25 -11.78
CA CYS A 40 10.56 8.53 -10.49
C CYS A 40 11.37 7.23 -10.60
N LEU A 41 11.17 6.45 -11.66
CA LEU A 41 11.95 5.24 -11.95
C LEU A 41 13.43 5.57 -12.18
N THR A 42 13.71 6.63 -12.93
CA THR A 42 15.08 7.10 -13.17
C THR A 42 15.77 7.54 -11.88
N ASP A 43 15.06 8.16 -10.95
CA ASP A 43 15.65 8.62 -9.70
C ASP A 43 16.03 7.47 -8.78
N ILE A 44 15.18 6.43 -8.68
CA ILE A 44 15.53 5.23 -7.91
C ILE A 44 16.72 4.50 -8.54
N ASP A 45 16.81 4.42 -9.87
CA ASP A 45 17.95 3.85 -10.58
C ASP A 45 19.25 4.62 -10.31
N LYS A 46 19.21 5.96 -10.28
CA LYS A 46 20.37 6.79 -9.89
C LYS A 46 20.84 6.48 -8.46
N PHE A 47 19.92 6.27 -7.52
CA PHE A 47 20.30 5.87 -6.15
C PHE A 47 20.96 4.49 -6.14
N ALA A 48 20.38 3.53 -6.85
CA ALA A 48 20.96 2.19 -6.95
C ALA A 48 22.36 2.20 -7.59
N VAL A 49 22.57 2.98 -8.67
CA VAL A 49 23.89 3.13 -9.29
C VAL A 49 24.92 3.72 -8.31
N ARG A 50 24.53 4.75 -7.53
CA ARG A 50 25.41 5.32 -6.51
C ARG A 50 25.78 4.30 -5.42
N LEU A 51 24.83 3.49 -4.98
CA LEU A 51 25.05 2.45 -3.98
C LEU A 51 25.93 1.32 -4.55
N LYS A 52 25.63 0.83 -5.78
CA LYS A 52 26.40 -0.23 -6.45
C LYS A 52 27.90 0.09 -6.56
N ARG A 53 28.28 1.33 -6.76
CA ARG A 53 29.69 1.76 -6.84
C ARG A 53 30.50 1.54 -5.55
N ARG A 54 29.81 1.33 -4.40
CA ARG A 54 30.41 1.10 -3.08
C ARG A 54 30.42 -0.35 -2.67
N LEU A 55 29.72 -1.20 -3.45
CA LEU A 55 29.59 -2.61 -3.17
C LEU A 55 30.69 -3.39 -3.91
N HIS A 56 31.43 -4.20 -3.18
CA HIS A 56 32.33 -5.17 -3.80
C HIS A 56 31.52 -6.39 -4.26
N ALA A 57 31.97 -7.07 -5.32
CA ALA A 57 31.23 -8.17 -5.96
C ALA A 57 30.80 -9.27 -4.97
N ASP A 58 31.66 -9.60 -4.02
CA ASP A 58 31.48 -10.73 -3.09
C ASP A 58 31.09 -10.29 -1.67
N ILE A 59 30.52 -9.10 -1.51
CA ILE A 59 30.12 -8.61 -0.19
C ILE A 59 29.00 -9.48 0.42
N ALA A 60 29.21 -9.94 1.66
CA ALA A 60 28.21 -10.75 2.36
C ALA A 60 26.90 -9.96 2.66
N PRO A 61 25.76 -10.67 2.84
CA PRO A 61 24.45 -10.00 3.00
C PRO A 61 24.40 -8.98 4.16
N ILE A 62 24.99 -9.28 5.32
CA ILE A 62 24.94 -8.38 6.49
C ILE A 62 25.72 -7.08 6.27
N PRO A 63 26.98 -7.07 5.83
CA PRO A 63 27.68 -5.84 5.45
C PRO A 63 26.95 -5.07 4.35
N LYS A 64 26.37 -5.76 3.35
CA LYS A 64 25.59 -5.14 2.29
C LYS A 64 24.33 -4.43 2.84
N LEU A 65 23.60 -5.09 3.76
CA LEU A 65 22.46 -4.50 4.45
C LEU A 65 22.86 -3.24 5.25
N ARG A 66 23.98 -3.27 5.97
CA ARG A 66 24.48 -2.10 6.71
C ARG A 66 24.81 -0.92 5.78
N LEU A 67 25.41 -1.19 4.63
CA LEU A 67 25.67 -0.16 3.63
C LEU A 67 24.38 0.42 3.05
N LEU A 68 23.40 -0.42 2.74
CA LEU A 68 22.07 0.01 2.26
C LEU A 68 21.37 0.85 3.34
N ASN A 69 21.34 0.41 4.60
CA ASN A 69 20.73 1.15 5.71
C ASN A 69 21.38 2.54 5.86
N ASN A 70 22.72 2.60 5.91
CA ASN A 70 23.42 3.89 6.01
C ASN A 70 23.10 4.78 4.81
N PHE A 71 23.12 4.24 3.60
CA PHE A 71 22.79 4.97 2.39
C PHE A 71 21.37 5.51 2.40
N PHE A 72 20.38 4.67 2.74
CA PHE A 72 18.96 5.04 2.73
C PHE A 72 18.62 6.07 3.81
N TYR A 73 18.98 5.79 5.06
CA TYR A 73 18.55 6.60 6.20
C TYR A 73 19.47 7.80 6.48
N GLN A 74 20.78 7.65 6.33
CA GLN A 74 21.73 8.72 6.68
C GLN A 74 22.09 9.59 5.47
N GLU A 75 22.33 9.01 4.31
CA GLU A 75 22.81 9.78 3.16
C GLU A 75 21.68 10.32 2.29
N LEU A 76 20.64 9.51 2.00
CA LEU A 76 19.45 9.93 1.28
C LEU A 76 18.45 10.65 2.21
N GLY A 77 18.53 10.41 3.52
CA GLY A 77 17.75 11.09 4.55
C GLY A 77 16.29 10.62 4.65
N PHE A 78 15.97 9.41 4.15
CA PHE A 78 14.64 8.85 4.34
C PHE A 78 14.34 8.59 5.81
N SER A 79 13.13 8.92 6.26
CA SER A 79 12.69 8.62 7.63
C SER A 79 11.16 8.67 7.74
N GLY A 80 10.63 8.12 8.84
CA GLY A 80 9.22 8.24 9.17
C GLY A 80 8.79 9.69 9.39
N ASN A 81 7.55 10.03 8.99
CA ASN A 81 6.94 11.31 9.29
C ASN A 81 6.11 11.20 10.58
N PHE A 82 6.75 11.43 11.72
CA PHE A 82 6.08 11.36 13.03
C PHE A 82 5.15 12.53 13.30
N ASN A 83 5.45 13.71 12.77
CA ASN A 83 4.74 14.94 13.08
C ASN A 83 3.42 15.07 12.31
N ASP A 84 3.30 14.39 11.16
CA ASP A 84 2.14 14.46 10.28
C ASP A 84 1.88 13.09 9.65
N TYR A 85 1.62 12.10 10.52
CA TYR A 85 1.53 10.69 10.10
C TYR A 85 0.39 10.42 9.12
N TYR A 86 -0.77 11.05 9.33
CA TYR A 86 -1.99 10.84 8.54
C TYR A 86 -2.05 11.65 7.25
N ASN A 87 -1.02 12.46 6.94
CA ASN A 87 -0.96 13.16 5.68
C ASN A 87 -0.89 12.14 4.51
N PRO A 88 -1.82 12.20 3.52
CA PRO A 88 -1.83 11.28 2.39
C PRO A 88 -0.53 11.30 1.57
N ASP A 89 0.21 12.42 1.53
CA ASP A 89 1.50 12.54 0.85
C ASP A 89 2.54 11.52 1.35
N ASN A 90 2.42 11.04 2.59
CA ASN A 90 3.27 10.00 3.15
C ASN A 90 3.06 8.62 2.51
N SER A 91 1.94 8.41 1.82
CA SER A 91 1.60 7.16 1.13
C SER A 91 1.97 7.19 -0.34
N TYR A 92 2.08 8.36 -0.97
CA TYR A 92 2.41 8.52 -2.37
C TYR A 92 3.92 8.50 -2.62
N LEU A 93 4.41 7.46 -3.32
CA LEU A 93 5.86 7.23 -3.46
C LEU A 93 6.62 8.40 -4.08
N HIS A 94 6.04 9.11 -5.06
CA HIS A 94 6.68 10.28 -5.68
C HIS A 94 6.86 11.44 -4.67
N LYS A 95 5.91 11.63 -3.75
CA LYS A 95 6.03 12.60 -2.64
C LYS A 95 7.10 12.15 -1.66
N VAL A 96 7.08 10.86 -1.28
CA VAL A 96 8.10 10.29 -0.38
C VAL A 96 9.49 10.37 -0.99
N LEU A 97 9.65 10.13 -2.30
CA LEU A 97 10.92 10.32 -3.01
C LEU A 97 11.42 11.77 -2.95
N SER A 98 10.53 12.77 -3.04
CA SER A 98 10.90 14.18 -3.01
C SER A 98 11.17 14.70 -1.59
N THR A 99 10.29 14.38 -0.63
CA THR A 99 10.34 14.88 0.75
C THR A 99 11.25 14.08 1.67
N ARG A 100 11.57 12.83 1.31
CA ARG A 100 12.26 11.84 2.15
C ARG A 100 11.48 11.48 3.43
N ARG A 101 10.18 11.73 3.45
CA ARG A 101 9.30 11.44 4.57
C ARG A 101 8.16 10.55 4.12
N GLY A 102 7.82 9.54 4.93
CA GLY A 102 6.77 8.60 4.60
C GLY A 102 6.26 7.82 5.81
N ILE A 103 5.28 6.97 5.58
CA ILE A 103 4.83 5.96 6.54
C ILE A 103 5.62 4.65 6.34
N PRO A 104 5.58 3.69 7.29
CA PRO A 104 6.40 2.48 7.22
C PRO A 104 6.29 1.75 5.87
N ILE A 105 5.09 1.58 5.34
CA ILE A 105 4.88 0.81 4.12
C ILE A 105 5.45 1.51 2.87
N SER A 106 5.30 2.82 2.73
CA SER A 106 5.85 3.57 1.59
C SER A 106 7.37 3.61 1.60
N LEU A 107 7.97 3.79 2.80
CA LEU A 107 9.42 3.70 2.98
C LEU A 107 9.94 2.29 2.67
N ALA A 108 9.21 1.26 3.11
CA ALA A 108 9.57 -0.14 2.84
C ALA A 108 9.57 -0.46 1.35
N VAL A 109 8.57 0.01 0.58
CA VAL A 109 8.51 -0.23 -0.87
C VAL A 109 9.73 0.38 -1.58
N ILE A 110 10.11 1.61 -1.26
CA ILE A 110 11.31 2.26 -1.83
C ILE A 110 12.59 1.51 -1.40
N TYR A 111 12.66 1.11 -0.13
CA TYR A 111 13.80 0.36 0.39
C TYR A 111 13.95 -1.00 -0.28
N MET A 112 12.85 -1.76 -0.44
CA MET A 112 12.84 -3.07 -1.09
C MET A 112 13.27 -2.98 -2.56
N GLU A 113 12.84 -1.95 -3.28
CA GLU A 113 13.29 -1.68 -4.65
C GLU A 113 14.81 -1.48 -4.71
N LEU A 114 15.37 -0.62 -3.86
CA LEU A 114 16.82 -0.41 -3.78
C LEU A 114 17.56 -1.69 -3.36
N ALA A 115 17.03 -2.45 -2.41
CA ALA A 115 17.60 -3.71 -1.96
C ALA A 115 17.68 -4.72 -3.10
N GLN A 116 16.59 -4.89 -3.86
CA GLN A 116 16.52 -5.78 -5.02
C GLN A 116 17.56 -5.40 -6.08
N GLN A 117 17.69 -4.11 -6.39
CA GLN A 117 18.64 -3.62 -7.39
C GLN A 117 20.10 -3.86 -7.00
N VAL A 118 20.40 -3.99 -5.71
CA VAL A 118 21.75 -4.34 -5.24
C VAL A 118 21.91 -5.83 -4.87
N GLY A 119 20.92 -6.66 -5.20
CA GLY A 119 20.96 -8.09 -4.96
C GLY A 119 20.79 -8.49 -3.49
N LEU A 120 19.92 -7.77 -2.75
CA LEU A 120 19.40 -8.19 -1.46
C LEU A 120 17.90 -8.48 -1.60
N GLU A 121 17.48 -9.66 -1.22
CA GLU A 121 16.07 -10.04 -1.22
C GLU A 121 15.42 -9.67 0.13
N VAL A 122 14.97 -8.43 0.23
CA VAL A 122 14.21 -7.93 1.37
C VAL A 122 12.72 -8.04 1.06
N LYS A 123 11.95 -8.69 1.95
CA LYS A 123 10.50 -8.87 1.81
C LYS A 123 9.75 -8.01 2.81
N GLY A 124 8.54 -7.58 2.43
CA GLY A 124 7.63 -6.88 3.32
C GLY A 124 6.90 -7.84 4.26
N ILE A 125 6.55 -7.35 5.43
CA ILE A 125 5.72 -8.05 6.43
C ILE A 125 4.52 -7.15 6.75
N SER A 126 3.31 -7.67 6.53
CA SER A 126 2.06 -6.98 6.91
C SER A 126 1.78 -7.18 8.39
N PHE A 127 2.61 -6.57 9.25
CA PHE A 127 2.51 -6.69 10.70
C PHE A 127 1.28 -5.93 11.24
N PRO A 128 0.62 -6.41 12.32
CA PRO A 128 -0.50 -5.71 12.95
C PRO A 128 -0.10 -4.27 13.37
N GLY A 129 -0.91 -3.28 12.98
CA GLY A 129 -0.69 -1.87 13.27
C GLY A 129 0.58 -1.25 12.70
N HIS A 130 1.48 -2.03 12.10
CA HIS A 130 2.74 -1.55 11.54
C HIS A 130 3.10 -2.33 10.27
N PHE A 131 4.08 -1.83 9.51
CA PHE A 131 4.68 -2.56 8.40
C PHE A 131 6.16 -2.79 8.72
N LEU A 132 6.65 -4.00 8.52
CA LEU A 132 8.04 -4.37 8.76
C LEU A 132 8.69 -4.91 7.50
N MET A 133 10.01 -5.05 7.52
CA MET A 133 10.78 -5.67 6.46
C MET A 133 11.57 -6.86 7.02
N LYS A 134 11.84 -7.86 6.17
CA LYS A 134 12.60 -9.06 6.52
C LYS A 134 13.67 -9.35 5.47
N LEU A 135 14.89 -9.58 5.95
CA LEU A 135 15.97 -10.18 5.18
C LEU A 135 16.25 -11.57 5.75
N SER A 136 15.99 -12.60 4.96
CA SER A 136 16.32 -13.98 5.32
C SER A 136 17.75 -14.31 4.91
N ILE A 137 18.54 -14.81 5.86
CA ILE A 137 19.91 -15.26 5.65
C ILE A 137 20.07 -16.70 6.19
N LYS A 138 21.19 -17.35 5.89
CA LYS A 138 21.43 -18.75 6.32
C LYS A 138 21.34 -18.97 7.84
N THR A 139 21.59 -17.95 8.64
CA THR A 139 21.60 -18.01 10.11
C THR A 139 20.30 -17.58 10.76
N GLY A 140 19.29 -17.16 10.00
CA GLY A 140 17.98 -16.72 10.49
C GLY A 140 17.47 -15.48 9.78
N ASP A 141 16.39 -14.91 10.30
CA ASP A 141 15.75 -13.72 9.74
C ASP A 141 16.18 -12.46 10.49
N ILE A 142 16.43 -11.40 9.76
CA ILE A 142 16.65 -10.04 10.28
C ILE A 142 15.40 -9.24 10.01
N ILE A 143 14.70 -8.83 11.06
CA ILE A 143 13.49 -8.01 10.99
C ILE A 143 13.88 -6.54 11.16
N LEU A 144 13.40 -5.67 10.26
CA LEU A 144 13.77 -4.26 10.20
C LEU A 144 12.51 -3.39 10.30
N ASP A 145 12.62 -2.28 11.04
CA ASP A 145 11.62 -1.22 11.04
C ASP A 145 11.91 -0.23 9.91
N PRO A 146 10.98 -0.05 8.93
CA PRO A 146 11.19 0.88 7.82
C PRO A 146 11.28 2.35 8.23
N PHE A 147 10.85 2.74 9.42
CA PHE A 147 10.90 4.12 9.87
C PHE A 147 12.33 4.63 10.07
N ASN A 148 13.23 3.75 10.50
CA ASN A 148 14.59 4.13 10.88
C ASN A 148 15.67 3.10 10.51
N GLY A 149 15.29 1.95 9.95
CA GLY A 149 16.19 0.86 9.59
C GLY A 149 16.71 0.06 10.78
N ALA A 150 16.17 0.24 11.98
CA ALA A 150 16.56 -0.53 13.14
C ALA A 150 16.18 -2.01 12.97
N SER A 151 17.09 -2.90 13.36
CA SER A 151 16.74 -4.32 13.50
C SER A 151 16.02 -4.54 14.83
N LEU A 152 14.94 -5.32 14.78
CA LEU A 152 14.10 -5.61 15.94
C LEU A 152 14.49 -6.96 16.52
N SER A 153 14.61 -7.03 17.84
CA SER A 153 14.73 -8.27 18.59
C SER A 153 13.38 -8.99 18.65
N ARG A 154 13.41 -10.26 19.07
CA ARG A 154 12.17 -11.03 19.27
C ARG A 154 11.26 -10.38 20.33
N GLU A 155 11.86 -9.92 21.41
CA GLU A 155 11.18 -9.28 22.53
C GLU A 155 10.46 -8.00 22.08
N GLU A 156 11.13 -7.14 21.29
CA GLU A 156 10.54 -5.91 20.74
C GLU A 156 9.38 -6.21 19.78
N ILE A 157 9.43 -7.31 19.02
CA ILE A 157 8.35 -7.74 18.14
C ILE A 157 7.17 -8.27 18.96
N GLU A 158 7.43 -9.08 19.99
CA GLU A 158 6.39 -9.61 20.89
C GLU A 158 5.68 -8.45 21.65
N GLU A 159 6.44 -7.47 22.15
CA GLU A 159 5.89 -6.26 22.80
C GLU A 159 4.98 -5.46 21.87
N ARG A 160 5.34 -5.33 20.59
CA ARG A 160 4.50 -4.64 19.59
C ARG A 160 3.21 -5.40 19.26
N LEU A 161 3.15 -6.72 19.53
CA LEU A 161 1.95 -7.53 19.36
C LEU A 161 1.00 -7.48 20.55
N GLU A 162 1.49 -7.19 21.75
CA GLU A 162 0.69 -7.22 22.99
C GLU A 162 -0.66 -6.44 22.89
N PRO A 163 -0.72 -5.23 22.28
CA PRO A 163 -1.97 -4.48 22.19
C PRO A 163 -3.06 -5.15 21.35
N TYR A 164 -2.72 -6.14 20.55
CA TYR A 164 -3.65 -6.88 19.68
C TYR A 164 -4.22 -8.14 20.33
N PHE A 165 -3.83 -8.46 21.56
CA PHE A 165 -4.35 -9.57 22.34
C PHE A 165 -5.28 -9.04 23.46
N VAL A 166 -6.59 -9.21 23.30
CA VAL A 166 -7.61 -8.62 24.19
C VAL A 166 -7.47 -9.03 25.66
N ASN A 167 -6.96 -10.25 25.93
CA ASN A 167 -6.76 -10.79 27.28
C ASN A 167 -5.34 -11.34 27.50
N GLY A 168 -4.33 -10.72 26.83
CA GLY A 168 -3.00 -11.29 26.74
C GLY A 168 -2.95 -12.48 25.76
N ARG A 169 -1.75 -12.95 25.46
CA ARG A 169 -1.52 -14.03 24.51
C ARG A 169 -2.03 -15.37 25.03
N ASN A 170 -2.87 -16.04 24.26
CA ASN A 170 -3.40 -17.37 24.57
C ASN A 170 -2.63 -18.47 23.83
N PRO A 171 -2.69 -19.75 24.32
CA PRO A 171 -2.09 -20.89 23.62
C PRO A 171 -2.63 -21.13 22.21
N ASP A 172 -3.89 -20.70 21.95
CA ASP A 172 -4.56 -20.86 20.65
C ASP A 172 -4.24 -19.71 19.67
N ASP A 173 -3.56 -18.65 20.12
CA ASP A 173 -3.16 -17.56 19.25
C ASP A 173 -2.10 -18.04 18.24
N PRO A 174 -2.09 -17.46 17.01
CA PRO A 174 -1.11 -17.82 16.01
C PRO A 174 0.33 -17.66 16.52
N PRO A 175 1.23 -18.58 16.16
CA PRO A 175 2.64 -18.44 16.55
C PRO A 175 3.26 -17.16 15.97
N LEU A 176 4.29 -16.62 16.62
CA LEU A 176 4.97 -15.39 16.19
C LEU A 176 5.39 -15.44 14.71
N ALA A 177 5.80 -16.60 14.22
CA ALA A 177 6.20 -16.80 12.82
C ALA A 177 5.08 -16.46 11.82
N SER A 178 3.80 -16.65 12.18
CA SER A 178 2.66 -16.31 11.33
C SER A 178 2.53 -14.79 11.11
N TYR A 179 2.82 -13.99 12.16
CA TYR A 179 2.82 -12.52 12.07
C TYR A 179 4.03 -11.99 11.30
N LEU A 180 5.06 -12.81 11.09
CA LEU A 180 6.28 -12.49 10.35
C LEU A 180 6.29 -13.13 8.95
N ALA A 181 5.14 -13.60 8.46
CA ALA A 181 5.02 -14.12 7.10
C ALA A 181 5.24 -13.00 6.06
N ASN A 182 5.86 -13.36 4.93
CA ASN A 182 6.08 -12.42 3.84
C ASN A 182 4.72 -11.97 3.27
N ALA A 183 4.54 -10.67 3.11
CA ALA A 183 3.42 -10.12 2.35
C ALA A 183 3.71 -10.26 0.85
N THR A 184 2.69 -10.63 0.08
CA THR A 184 2.79 -10.58 -1.38
C THR A 184 2.73 -9.13 -1.87
N GLU A 185 3.22 -8.88 -3.07
CA GLU A 185 3.19 -7.56 -3.70
C GLU A 185 1.76 -7.01 -3.80
N ARG A 186 0.78 -7.88 -4.13
CA ARG A 186 -0.66 -7.53 -4.13
C ARG A 186 -1.13 -7.10 -2.75
N HIS A 187 -0.80 -7.85 -1.70
CA HIS A 187 -1.18 -7.48 -0.33
C HIS A 187 -0.56 -6.16 0.12
N ILE A 188 0.66 -5.85 -0.31
CA ILE A 188 1.32 -4.56 -0.03
C ILE A 188 0.55 -3.42 -0.69
N LEU A 189 0.21 -3.54 -1.99
CA LEU A 189 -0.57 -2.54 -2.72
C LEU A 189 -1.96 -2.33 -2.11
N VAL A 190 -2.65 -3.41 -1.75
CA VAL A 190 -3.95 -3.35 -1.05
C VAL A 190 -3.82 -2.57 0.26
N ARG A 191 -2.79 -2.87 1.06
CA ARG A 191 -2.57 -2.18 2.34
C ARG A 191 -2.25 -0.69 2.15
N MET A 192 -1.45 -0.33 1.14
CA MET A 192 -1.20 1.08 0.79
C MET A 192 -2.49 1.82 0.45
N LEU A 193 -3.32 1.21 -0.40
CA LEU A 193 -4.61 1.79 -0.79
C LEU A 193 -5.60 1.86 0.39
N ARG A 194 -5.65 0.85 1.27
CA ARG A 194 -6.49 0.88 2.48
C ARG A 194 -6.07 1.95 3.47
N ASN A 195 -4.76 2.25 3.58
CA ASN A 195 -4.29 3.40 4.37
C ASN A 195 -4.84 4.72 3.79
N LEU A 196 -4.74 4.93 2.48
CA LEU A 196 -5.31 6.11 1.82
C LEU A 196 -6.83 6.16 1.92
N LYS A 197 -7.51 5.02 1.75
CA LYS A 197 -8.97 4.90 1.93
C LYS A 197 -9.39 5.40 3.32
N ALA A 198 -8.68 5.00 4.38
CA ALA A 198 -8.97 5.43 5.74
C ALA A 198 -8.81 6.95 5.89
N VAL A 199 -7.73 7.53 5.37
CA VAL A 199 -7.48 8.98 5.41
C VAL A 199 -8.59 9.75 4.68
N TYR A 200 -8.96 9.35 3.46
CA TYR A 200 -9.97 10.05 2.66
C TYR A 200 -11.41 9.78 3.11
N ALA A 201 -11.65 8.80 3.98
CA ALA A 201 -12.96 8.54 4.58
C ALA A 201 -13.26 9.47 5.76
N GLU A 202 -12.24 9.98 6.46
CA GLU A 202 -12.40 10.89 7.61
C GLU A 202 -12.87 12.28 7.18
N GLU A 203 -12.40 12.78 6.02
CA GLU A 203 -12.87 14.01 5.40
C GLU A 203 -13.39 13.71 3.98
N PRO A 204 -14.47 14.35 3.50
CA PRO A 204 -15.15 13.98 2.25
C PRO A 204 -14.35 14.36 0.98
N HIS A 205 -13.17 13.77 0.81
CA HIS A 205 -12.35 13.85 -0.39
C HIS A 205 -12.80 12.80 -1.42
N TRP A 206 -14.02 12.93 -1.93
CA TRP A 206 -14.67 11.89 -2.74
C TRP A 206 -13.95 11.56 -4.04
N LYS A 207 -13.23 12.49 -4.66
CA LYS A 207 -12.47 12.24 -5.90
C LYS A 207 -11.28 11.32 -5.62
N GLU A 208 -10.50 11.65 -4.60
CA GLU A 208 -9.34 10.89 -4.14
C GLU A 208 -9.78 9.53 -3.60
N PHE A 209 -10.87 9.50 -2.83
CA PHE A 209 -11.48 8.24 -2.37
C PHE A 209 -11.91 7.35 -3.54
N LEU A 210 -12.53 7.91 -4.58
CA LEU A 210 -12.91 7.16 -5.78
C LEU A 210 -11.69 6.60 -6.51
N SER A 211 -10.62 7.38 -6.68
CA SER A 211 -9.37 6.93 -7.29
C SER A 211 -8.79 5.71 -6.57
N VAL A 212 -8.77 5.75 -5.23
CA VAL A 212 -8.35 4.62 -4.38
C VAL A 212 -9.26 3.41 -4.58
N GLN A 213 -10.59 3.61 -4.54
CA GLN A 213 -11.57 2.54 -4.68
C GLN A 213 -11.53 1.85 -6.05
N GLN A 214 -11.27 2.59 -7.13
CA GLN A 214 -11.09 2.02 -8.46
C GLN A 214 -9.94 1.01 -8.49
N LYS A 215 -8.81 1.33 -7.84
CA LYS A 215 -7.65 0.44 -7.76
C LYS A 215 -7.87 -0.74 -6.80
N LEU A 216 -8.57 -0.53 -5.68
CA LEU A 216 -8.96 -1.63 -4.78
C LEU A 216 -9.84 -2.65 -5.48
N VAL A 217 -10.83 -2.22 -6.27
CA VAL A 217 -11.68 -3.15 -7.05
C VAL A 217 -10.88 -3.92 -8.11
N ILE A 218 -9.81 -3.33 -8.67
CA ILE A 218 -8.91 -4.04 -9.60
C ILE A 218 -8.10 -5.11 -8.85
N LEU A 219 -7.58 -4.80 -7.67
CA LEU A 219 -6.76 -5.73 -6.87
C LEU A 219 -7.59 -6.83 -6.20
N LEU A 220 -8.83 -6.53 -5.85
CA LEU A 220 -9.73 -7.35 -5.04
C LEU A 220 -11.08 -7.53 -5.75
N PRO A 221 -11.11 -8.16 -6.95
CA PRO A 221 -12.34 -8.28 -7.75
C PRO A 221 -13.47 -9.06 -7.05
N ASP A 222 -13.10 -9.95 -6.12
CA ASP A 222 -14.03 -10.81 -5.37
C ASP A 222 -14.54 -10.16 -4.07
N GLU A 223 -13.90 -9.07 -3.59
CA GLU A 223 -14.35 -8.32 -2.41
C GLU A 223 -15.45 -7.32 -2.82
N ILE A 224 -16.69 -7.76 -2.74
CA ILE A 224 -17.86 -6.99 -3.21
C ILE A 224 -18.07 -5.69 -2.42
N GLU A 225 -17.59 -5.61 -1.18
CA GLU A 225 -17.63 -4.44 -0.33
C GLU A 225 -16.82 -3.27 -0.93
N GLU A 226 -15.72 -3.55 -1.62
CA GLU A 226 -14.95 -2.51 -2.31
C GLU A 226 -15.76 -1.91 -3.48
N ARG A 227 -16.61 -2.71 -4.15
CA ARG A 227 -17.56 -2.18 -5.15
C ARG A 227 -18.65 -1.32 -4.51
N ARG A 228 -19.20 -1.75 -3.35
CA ARG A 228 -20.15 -0.93 -2.58
C ARG A 228 -19.57 0.46 -2.30
N ASP A 229 -18.35 0.51 -1.77
CA ASP A 229 -17.68 1.75 -1.38
C ASP A 229 -17.38 2.63 -2.61
N ARG A 230 -17.01 2.03 -3.74
CA ARG A 230 -16.88 2.73 -5.02
C ARG A 230 -18.22 3.31 -5.50
N GLY A 231 -19.29 2.54 -5.39
CA GLY A 231 -20.65 2.99 -5.72
C GLY A 231 -21.09 4.17 -4.86
N LEU A 232 -20.75 4.16 -3.57
CA LEU A 232 -21.01 5.30 -2.67
C LEU A 232 -20.20 6.53 -3.07
N ALA A 233 -18.95 6.38 -3.48
CA ALA A 233 -18.13 7.47 -3.99
C ALA A 233 -18.73 8.07 -5.28
N TYR A 234 -19.14 7.24 -6.23
CA TYR A 234 -19.84 7.68 -7.45
C TYR A 234 -21.11 8.44 -7.14
N ALA A 235 -21.90 7.98 -6.14
CA ALA A 235 -23.14 8.69 -5.74
C ALA A 235 -22.86 10.08 -5.19
N ASN A 236 -21.77 10.26 -4.43
CA ASN A 236 -21.38 11.57 -3.88
C ASN A 236 -20.71 12.50 -4.93
N LEU A 237 -20.30 11.95 -6.06
CA LEU A 237 -19.74 12.69 -7.20
C LEU A 237 -20.74 12.91 -8.33
N ASP A 238 -22.03 12.78 -8.07
CA ASP A 238 -23.11 12.95 -9.06
C ASP A 238 -22.94 12.06 -10.31
N CYS A 239 -22.43 10.83 -10.12
CA CYS A 239 -22.29 9.82 -11.15
C CYS A 239 -23.29 8.65 -10.95
N PRO A 240 -24.63 8.91 -11.08
CA PRO A 240 -25.66 7.97 -10.64
C PRO A 240 -25.68 6.65 -11.43
N ASN A 241 -25.29 6.64 -12.71
CA ASN A 241 -25.25 5.41 -13.51
C ASN A 241 -24.20 4.42 -12.96
N ALA A 242 -22.99 4.90 -12.67
CA ALA A 242 -21.92 4.07 -12.11
C ALA A 242 -22.23 3.66 -10.66
N ALA A 243 -22.81 4.57 -9.88
CA ALA A 243 -23.25 4.29 -8.51
C ALA A 243 -24.30 3.15 -8.48
N LEU A 244 -25.33 3.21 -9.35
CA LEU A 244 -26.36 2.16 -9.46
C LEU A 244 -25.75 0.81 -9.79
N GLN A 245 -24.84 0.77 -10.78
CA GLN A 245 -24.21 -0.49 -11.21
C GLN A 245 -23.49 -1.19 -10.05
N ASP A 246 -22.74 -0.45 -9.25
CA ASP A 246 -21.97 -1.03 -8.15
C ASP A 246 -22.84 -1.35 -6.92
N ILE A 247 -23.76 -0.46 -6.55
CA ILE A 247 -24.65 -0.66 -5.39
C ILE A 247 -25.62 -1.81 -5.65
N GLU A 248 -26.21 -1.91 -6.86
CA GLU A 248 -27.11 -3.02 -7.21
C GLU A 248 -26.37 -4.37 -7.25
N ALA A 249 -25.11 -4.39 -7.75
CA ALA A 249 -24.28 -5.58 -7.72
C ALA A 249 -23.98 -6.04 -6.28
N TYR A 250 -23.66 -5.11 -5.38
CA TYR A 250 -23.46 -5.41 -3.96
C TYR A 250 -24.73 -5.97 -3.31
N LEU A 251 -25.87 -5.31 -3.50
CA LEU A 251 -27.15 -5.73 -2.92
C LEU A 251 -27.64 -7.08 -3.46
N ALA A 252 -27.26 -7.44 -4.68
CA ALA A 252 -27.58 -8.75 -5.26
C ALA A 252 -26.78 -9.88 -4.58
N GLN A 253 -25.51 -9.64 -4.22
CA GLN A 253 -24.66 -10.63 -3.56
C GLN A 253 -24.85 -10.64 -2.03
N CYS A 254 -25.08 -9.48 -1.42
CA CYS A 254 -25.21 -9.32 0.03
C CYS A 254 -26.57 -8.73 0.43
N PRO A 255 -27.71 -9.42 0.14
CA PRO A 255 -29.05 -8.87 0.36
C PRO A 255 -29.41 -8.68 1.84
N GLN A 256 -28.69 -9.33 2.75
CA GLN A 256 -28.89 -9.30 4.20
C GLN A 256 -27.79 -8.52 4.94
N ALA A 257 -26.93 -7.79 4.23
CA ALA A 257 -25.89 -6.97 4.86
C ALA A 257 -26.54 -5.88 5.77
N THR A 258 -25.83 -5.50 6.81
CA THR A 258 -26.34 -4.52 7.81
C THR A 258 -26.69 -3.17 7.20
N ASP A 259 -26.05 -2.79 6.11
CA ASP A 259 -26.25 -1.53 5.37
C ASP A 259 -27.19 -1.68 4.15
N ALA A 260 -27.66 -2.90 3.86
CA ALA A 260 -28.44 -3.19 2.66
C ALA A 260 -29.76 -2.40 2.59
N GLU A 261 -30.45 -2.22 3.72
CA GLU A 261 -31.71 -1.47 3.75
C GLU A 261 -31.48 0.02 3.50
N LEU A 262 -30.44 0.61 4.10
CA LEU A 262 -30.06 1.99 3.88
C LEU A 262 -29.70 2.23 2.41
N LEU A 263 -28.99 1.32 1.78
CA LEU A 263 -28.63 1.41 0.37
C LEU A 263 -29.85 1.30 -0.55
N ARG A 264 -30.81 0.39 -0.23
CA ARG A 264 -32.07 0.29 -0.98
C ARG A 264 -32.88 1.58 -0.94
N MET A 265 -32.90 2.27 0.19
CA MET A 265 -33.60 3.56 0.32
C MET A 265 -33.00 4.66 -0.59
N ARG A 266 -31.72 4.58 -0.95
CA ARG A 266 -31.06 5.53 -1.85
C ARG A 266 -31.29 5.23 -3.35
N LEU A 267 -31.65 3.99 -3.72
CA LEU A 267 -31.81 3.60 -5.12
C LEU A 267 -32.85 4.43 -5.92
N PRO A 268 -34.06 4.78 -5.38
CA PRO A 268 -35.03 5.58 -6.11
C PRO A 268 -34.49 6.95 -6.52
N GLU A 269 -33.75 7.60 -5.64
CA GLU A 269 -33.13 8.90 -5.90
C GLU A 269 -32.06 8.79 -7.00
N LEU A 270 -31.16 7.81 -6.87
CA LEU A 270 -30.12 7.54 -7.87
C LEU A 270 -30.73 7.21 -9.25
N ARG A 271 -31.81 6.41 -9.31
CA ARG A 271 -32.51 6.10 -10.56
C ARG A 271 -33.19 7.34 -11.16
N ALA A 272 -33.73 8.23 -10.31
CA ALA A 272 -34.31 9.49 -10.79
C ALA A 272 -33.24 10.42 -11.36
N ALA A 273 -32.06 10.52 -10.71
CA ALA A 273 -30.92 11.28 -11.18
C ALA A 273 -30.36 10.72 -12.51
N SER A 274 -30.21 9.39 -12.60
CA SER A 274 -29.76 8.68 -13.81
C SER A 274 -30.63 9.00 -15.04
N ARG A 275 -31.96 9.05 -14.86
CA ARG A 275 -32.90 9.36 -15.95
C ARG A 275 -32.84 10.82 -16.46
N LYS A 276 -32.30 11.75 -15.66
CA LYS A 276 -32.14 13.15 -16.05
C LYS A 276 -30.88 13.40 -16.90
N ILE A 277 -29.94 12.47 -16.84
CA ILE A 277 -28.65 12.57 -17.56
C ILE A 277 -28.73 11.91 -18.95
N ASN A 278 -29.65 10.95 -19.13
CA ASN A 278 -29.95 10.30 -20.41
C ASN A 278 -31.05 11.02 -21.14
#